data_f2f0dbb177116798d200489f28f7a4d0
#
_entry.id   f2f0dbb177116798d200489f28f7a4d0
#
_cell.length_a   1.000
_cell.length_b   1.000
_cell.length_c   1.000
_cell.angle_alpha   90.00
_cell.angle_beta   90.00
_cell.angle_gamma   90.00
#
_symmetry.space_group_name_H-M   'P 1'
#
loop_
_entity.id
_entity.type
_entity.pdbx_description
1 polymer ?
#
loop_
_entity_poly.entity_id
_entity_poly.type
_entity_poly.pdbx_seq_one_letter_code
_entity_poly.pdbx_strand_id
1 'polypeptide(L)'
;MPLMFSSRLPSFSLRSSSSSFTSLSLSSQRLASRSILTSFQTRFSSSSSTQDPKPAPKPEWRTMAEQDITKYLQQSHDRLFHNNRAWAENKAKVNPDFFKNLAAGQAPEYLWIGCADSRIPAEQICGLEPGEAFIHRNIANLVCNTDLNAMGVINYAVKHLGVKHIIVCGHYGCGGVKAAMTPQDLGLLNPWLRNIRDVYRLHEKELDAIEDESARYDRLVELNVVEQCRNVIKSADVQQSWHENKYPIVHGWVFGFEDGLLKDLKIDFESVLADIQKIYNLVDKKK
;
A
#
# COMPACT_ATOMS: atom_id res chain seq x y z
N MET A 1 -27.65 -51.14 -8.71
CA MET A 1 -26.48 -51.68 -8.04
C MET A 1 -25.56 -50.49 -7.66
N PRO A 2 -25.47 -50.13 -6.37
CA PRO A 2 -24.53 -49.12 -5.91
C PRO A 2 -23.30 -49.82 -5.34
N LEU A 3 -22.10 -49.35 -5.78
CA LEU A 3 -20.82 -49.79 -5.24
C LEU A 3 -20.47 -48.89 -4.00
N MET A 4 -20.39 -49.55 -2.87
CA MET A 4 -19.85 -48.95 -1.61
C MET A 4 -18.31 -48.97 -1.68
N PHE A 5 -17.67 -47.77 -1.50
CA PHE A 5 -16.27 -47.70 -1.19
C PHE A 5 -16.09 -47.30 0.30
N SER A 6 -15.54 -48.24 1.05
CA SER A 6 -15.11 -48.05 2.44
C SER A 6 -13.69 -47.51 2.46
N SER A 7 -13.48 -46.27 3.02
CA SER A 7 -12.16 -45.71 3.31
C SER A 7 -11.88 -45.79 4.80
N ARG A 8 -10.93 -46.65 5.20
CA ARG A 8 -10.35 -46.68 6.54
C ARG A 8 -9.27 -45.58 6.64
N LEU A 9 -9.38 -44.75 7.65
CA LEU A 9 -8.34 -43.79 8.07
C LEU A 9 -7.37 -44.51 9.06
N PRO A 10 -6.05 -44.26 8.97
CA PRO A 10 -5.10 -44.73 9.96
C PRO A 10 -5.04 -43.79 11.18
N SER A 11 -5.13 -44.38 12.37
CA SER A 11 -4.97 -43.73 13.67
C SER A 11 -3.49 -43.48 13.94
N PHE A 12 -3.11 -42.21 14.16
CA PHE A 12 -1.79 -41.83 14.67
C PHE A 12 -1.82 -41.74 16.21
N SER A 13 -1.00 -42.56 16.87
CA SER A 13 -0.76 -42.55 18.30
C SER A 13 0.30 -41.49 18.64
N LEU A 14 -0.05 -40.49 19.46
CA LEU A 14 0.85 -39.52 20.06
C LEU A 14 1.57 -40.16 21.27
N ARG A 15 2.86 -40.38 21.18
CA ARG A 15 3.74 -40.66 22.34
C ARG A 15 4.22 -39.33 22.92
N SER A 16 3.83 -39.10 24.20
CA SER A 16 4.35 -38.03 25.05
C SER A 16 5.74 -38.41 25.57
N SER A 17 6.75 -37.61 25.25
CA SER A 17 8.05 -37.64 25.92
C SER A 17 8.22 -36.39 26.79
N SER A 18 8.21 -36.62 28.10
CA SER A 18 8.52 -35.63 29.13
C SER A 18 10.03 -35.47 29.24
N SER A 19 10.54 -34.26 28.98
CA SER A 19 11.91 -33.87 29.32
C SER A 19 11.90 -32.82 30.43
N SER A 20 12.52 -33.20 31.56
CA SER A 20 12.74 -32.44 32.77
C SER A 20 13.71 -31.25 32.49
N PHE A 21 13.28 -30.03 32.82
CA PHE A 21 14.15 -28.86 32.87
C PHE A 21 14.75 -28.69 34.25
N THR A 22 16.07 -28.82 34.33
CA THR A 22 16.88 -28.45 35.51
C THR A 22 17.14 -26.95 35.48
N SER A 23 16.78 -26.30 36.59
CA SER A 23 17.03 -24.87 36.85
C SER A 23 18.51 -24.62 37.14
N LEU A 24 19.13 -23.75 36.36
CA LEU A 24 20.45 -23.16 36.67
C LEU A 24 20.25 -21.71 37.12
N SER A 25 20.61 -21.45 38.38
CA SER A 25 20.68 -20.13 38.99
C SER A 25 21.91 -19.37 38.45
N LEU A 26 21.72 -18.18 37.91
CA LEU A 26 22.80 -17.27 37.55
C LEU A 26 22.88 -16.14 38.58
N SER A 27 24.00 -16.14 39.29
CA SER A 27 24.44 -15.13 40.23
C SER A 27 24.83 -13.82 39.52
N SER A 28 24.36 -12.72 40.10
CA SER A 28 24.69 -11.35 39.74
C SER A 28 26.18 -11.04 39.92
N GLN A 29 26.87 -10.62 38.85
CA GLN A 29 28.10 -9.85 38.97
C GLN A 29 27.92 -8.48 38.31
N ARG A 30 27.92 -7.45 39.14
CA ARG A 30 28.02 -6.03 38.73
C ARG A 30 29.47 -5.75 38.33
N LEU A 31 29.70 -5.37 37.09
CA LEU A 31 30.94 -4.74 36.64
C LEU A 31 30.62 -3.29 36.27
N ALA A 32 31.21 -2.39 37.04
CA ALA A 32 31.24 -0.95 36.79
C ALA A 32 32.20 -0.66 35.64
N SER A 33 31.73 -0.05 34.59
CA SER A 33 32.56 0.54 33.55
C SER A 33 32.39 2.04 33.52
N ARG A 34 33.52 2.70 33.75
CA ARG A 34 33.69 4.16 33.78
C ARG A 34 33.48 4.77 32.41
N SER A 35 32.73 5.85 32.40
CA SER A 35 32.53 6.79 31.30
C SER A 35 33.83 7.40 30.79
N ILE A 36 34.02 7.42 29.48
CA ILE A 36 34.84 8.40 28.77
C ILE A 36 33.91 9.14 27.83
N LEU A 37 33.45 10.29 28.32
CA LEU A 37 32.76 11.29 27.48
C LEU A 37 33.84 12.15 26.81
N THR A 38 34.07 11.97 25.54
CA THR A 38 34.75 12.95 24.70
C THR A 38 33.70 13.74 23.92
N SER A 39 33.55 14.97 24.32
CA SER A 39 32.68 15.98 23.73
C SER A 39 33.16 16.37 22.33
N PHE A 40 32.41 16.03 21.28
CA PHE A 40 32.48 16.73 20.02
C PHE A 40 31.23 17.61 19.89
N GLN A 41 31.37 18.87 20.32
CA GLN A 41 30.44 19.94 19.98
C GLN A 41 30.84 20.52 18.62
N THR A 42 30.23 20.03 17.56
CA THR A 42 30.18 20.75 16.28
C THR A 42 28.96 21.68 16.31
N ARG A 43 29.26 22.98 16.36
CA ARG A 43 28.26 24.05 16.20
C ARG A 43 27.73 23.99 14.77
N PHE A 44 26.51 23.51 14.59
CA PHE A 44 25.73 23.80 13.38
C PHE A 44 24.99 25.11 13.61
N SER A 45 25.38 26.14 12.85
CA SER A 45 24.63 27.39 12.76
C SER A 45 23.42 27.17 11.90
N SER A 46 22.25 27.16 12.53
CA SER A 46 20.94 27.11 11.87
C SER A 46 20.61 28.47 11.28
N SER A 47 20.44 28.54 9.96
CA SER A 47 19.71 29.63 9.33
C SER A 47 19.06 29.13 8.03
N SER A 48 17.87 28.59 8.15
CA SER A 48 16.77 28.72 7.19
C SER A 48 15.50 28.25 7.87
N SER A 49 14.65 29.18 8.26
CA SER A 49 13.32 28.89 8.80
C SER A 49 12.36 28.52 7.68
N THR A 50 12.41 27.28 7.22
CA THR A 50 11.27 26.66 6.57
C THR A 50 10.29 26.29 7.69
N GLN A 51 9.25 27.10 7.88
CA GLN A 51 8.18 26.78 8.81
C GLN A 51 7.55 25.46 8.35
N ASP A 52 7.63 24.44 9.18
CA ASP A 52 6.86 23.21 9.00
C ASP A 52 5.40 23.56 8.73
N PRO A 53 4.75 22.91 7.75
CA PRO A 53 3.35 23.16 7.46
C PRO A 53 2.54 22.97 8.74
N LYS A 54 1.73 23.99 9.07
CA LYS A 54 0.93 24.01 10.28
C LYS A 54 0.12 22.72 10.39
N PRO A 55 0.22 21.95 11.48
CA PRO A 55 -0.53 20.69 11.60
C PRO A 55 -2.02 20.96 11.39
N ALA A 56 -2.69 20.06 10.68
CA ALA A 56 -4.11 20.14 10.46
C ALA A 56 -4.86 20.33 11.80
N PRO A 57 -5.89 21.17 11.85
CA PRO A 57 -6.62 21.42 13.10
C PRO A 57 -7.13 20.10 13.68
N LYS A 58 -6.93 19.90 14.97
CA LYS A 58 -7.45 18.71 15.66
C LYS A 58 -8.98 18.70 15.54
N PRO A 59 -9.59 17.56 15.25
CA PRO A 59 -11.05 17.47 15.17
C PRO A 59 -11.70 17.95 16.47
N GLU A 60 -12.77 18.72 16.37
CA GLU A 60 -13.49 19.33 17.50
C GLU A 60 -13.92 18.30 18.57
N TRP A 61 -14.27 17.07 18.16
CA TRP A 61 -14.68 16.01 19.07
C TRP A 61 -13.65 15.64 20.15
N ARG A 62 -12.36 15.97 19.95
CA ARG A 62 -11.29 15.69 20.95
C ARG A 62 -11.39 16.53 22.21
N THR A 63 -12.16 17.61 22.19
CA THR A 63 -12.35 18.54 23.30
C THR A 63 -13.76 18.53 23.87
N MET A 64 -14.64 17.67 23.35
CA MET A 64 -16.03 17.55 23.77
C MET A 64 -16.17 16.76 25.07
N ALA A 65 -17.22 17.05 25.85
CA ALA A 65 -17.64 16.22 26.98
C ALA A 65 -18.18 14.87 26.47
N GLU A 66 -18.16 13.84 27.32
CA GLU A 66 -18.52 12.46 26.94
C GLU A 66 -19.92 12.33 26.33
N GLN A 67 -20.90 13.04 26.90
CA GLN A 67 -22.27 13.06 26.37
C GLN A 67 -22.37 13.73 24.99
N ASP A 68 -21.58 14.77 24.78
CA ASP A 68 -21.51 15.48 23.48
C ASP A 68 -20.82 14.63 22.42
N ILE A 69 -19.82 13.83 22.83
CA ILE A 69 -19.15 12.87 21.93
C ILE A 69 -20.14 11.85 21.38
N THR A 70 -20.98 11.26 22.25
CA THR A 70 -21.97 10.26 21.83
C THR A 70 -22.95 10.84 20.82
N LYS A 71 -23.47 12.05 21.08
CA LYS A 71 -24.34 12.77 20.16
C LYS A 71 -23.66 13.09 18.83
N TYR A 72 -22.41 13.56 18.88
CA TYR A 72 -21.60 13.83 17.68
C TYR A 72 -21.39 12.57 16.83
N LEU A 73 -21.04 11.44 17.46
CA LEU A 73 -20.83 10.17 16.75
C LEU A 73 -22.11 9.71 16.06
N GLN A 74 -23.25 9.79 16.73
CA GLN A 74 -24.54 9.47 16.12
C GLN A 74 -24.85 10.39 14.92
N GLN A 75 -24.68 11.69 15.08
CA GLN A 75 -24.91 12.66 14.01
C GLN A 75 -23.97 12.46 12.81
N SER A 76 -22.69 12.15 13.06
CA SER A 76 -21.72 11.90 12.01
C SER A 76 -22.04 10.61 11.23
N HIS A 77 -22.51 9.58 11.92
CA HIS A 77 -23.01 8.34 11.31
C HIS A 77 -24.25 8.61 10.44
N ASP A 78 -25.25 9.29 11.00
CA ASP A 78 -26.52 9.54 10.31
C ASP A 78 -26.33 10.43 9.07
N ARG A 79 -25.36 11.34 9.11
CA ARG A 79 -24.95 12.16 7.95
C ARG A 79 -24.54 11.28 6.76
N LEU A 80 -23.82 10.18 6.97
CA LEU A 80 -23.40 9.30 5.88
C LEU A 80 -24.61 8.67 5.18
N PHE A 81 -25.60 8.21 5.93
CA PHE A 81 -26.83 7.67 5.35
C PHE A 81 -27.67 8.73 4.63
N HIS A 82 -27.75 9.93 5.20
CA HIS A 82 -28.41 11.06 4.54
C HIS A 82 -27.75 11.37 3.20
N ASN A 83 -26.42 11.51 3.19
CA ASN A 83 -25.64 11.79 1.97
C ASN A 83 -25.79 10.67 0.93
N ASN A 84 -25.77 9.40 1.37
CA ASN A 84 -25.98 8.27 0.48
C ASN A 84 -27.34 8.29 -0.19
N ARG A 85 -28.42 8.58 0.55
CA ARG A 85 -29.76 8.70 -0.03
C ARG A 85 -29.82 9.81 -1.08
N ALA A 86 -29.32 11.01 -0.75
CA ALA A 86 -29.29 12.13 -1.67
C ALA A 86 -28.47 11.82 -2.94
N TRP A 87 -27.32 11.13 -2.79
CA TRP A 87 -26.50 10.67 -3.91
C TRP A 87 -27.28 9.68 -4.78
N ALA A 88 -27.92 8.67 -4.16
CA ALA A 88 -28.66 7.64 -4.88
C ALA A 88 -29.86 8.23 -5.64
N GLU A 89 -30.63 9.12 -5.00
CA GLU A 89 -31.76 9.84 -5.63
C GLU A 89 -31.29 10.68 -6.82
N ASN A 90 -30.14 11.38 -6.67
CA ASN A 90 -29.58 12.17 -7.76
C ASN A 90 -29.13 11.31 -8.93
N LYS A 91 -28.42 10.18 -8.68
CA LYS A 91 -28.00 9.25 -9.73
C LYS A 91 -29.20 8.64 -10.47
N ALA A 92 -30.24 8.20 -9.75
CA ALA A 92 -31.45 7.66 -10.35
C ALA A 92 -32.25 8.72 -11.13
N LYS A 93 -32.20 9.98 -10.70
CA LYS A 93 -32.86 11.09 -11.42
C LYS A 93 -32.16 11.40 -12.75
N VAL A 94 -30.85 11.38 -12.76
CA VAL A 94 -30.03 11.65 -13.97
C VAL A 94 -30.07 10.45 -14.93
N ASN A 95 -29.97 9.23 -14.40
CA ASN A 95 -30.04 7.99 -15.17
C ASN A 95 -30.89 6.96 -14.42
N PRO A 96 -32.15 6.73 -14.82
CA PRO A 96 -33.06 5.78 -14.16
C PRO A 96 -32.56 4.34 -14.13
N ASP A 97 -31.74 3.93 -15.09
CA ASP A 97 -31.18 2.58 -15.17
C ASP A 97 -29.80 2.46 -14.47
N PHE A 98 -29.31 3.51 -13.83
CA PHE A 98 -27.96 3.54 -13.25
C PHE A 98 -27.69 2.34 -12.32
N PHE A 99 -28.52 2.13 -11.31
CA PHE A 99 -28.33 1.02 -10.35
C PHE A 99 -28.63 -0.35 -10.97
N LYS A 100 -29.56 -0.43 -11.91
CA LYS A 100 -29.84 -1.66 -12.64
C LYS A 100 -28.61 -2.12 -13.46
N ASN A 101 -27.95 -1.17 -14.12
CA ASN A 101 -26.73 -1.45 -14.88
C ASN A 101 -25.58 -1.88 -13.97
N LEU A 102 -25.38 -1.20 -12.81
CA LEU A 102 -24.37 -1.62 -11.83
C LEU A 102 -24.64 -3.02 -11.25
N ALA A 103 -25.91 -3.37 -11.03
CA ALA A 103 -26.30 -4.68 -10.51
C ALA A 103 -26.10 -5.82 -11.52
N ALA A 104 -26.00 -5.53 -12.81
CA ALA A 104 -25.77 -6.53 -13.86
C ALA A 104 -24.35 -7.13 -13.85
N GLY A 105 -23.37 -6.47 -13.21
CA GLY A 105 -22.01 -6.93 -13.10
C GLY A 105 -20.99 -5.79 -13.12
N GLN A 106 -19.70 -6.14 -13.14
CA GLN A 106 -18.62 -5.16 -13.29
C GLN A 106 -17.66 -5.59 -14.41
N ALA A 107 -17.14 -4.62 -15.13
CA ALA A 107 -16.12 -4.80 -16.16
C ALA A 107 -15.16 -3.60 -16.15
N PRO A 108 -14.41 -3.40 -15.06
CA PRO A 108 -13.53 -2.26 -14.94
C PRO A 108 -12.39 -2.31 -15.96
N GLU A 109 -12.04 -1.19 -16.53
CA GLU A 109 -10.89 -1.05 -17.42
C GLU A 109 -9.58 -0.93 -16.63
N TYR A 110 -9.65 -0.39 -15.42
CA TYR A 110 -8.50 -0.03 -14.60
C TYR A 110 -8.45 -0.84 -13.30
N LEU A 111 -7.23 -1.27 -12.90
CA LEU A 111 -6.91 -1.57 -11.51
C LEU A 111 -6.11 -0.39 -10.95
N TRP A 112 -6.63 0.22 -9.90
CA TRP A 112 -5.92 1.26 -9.16
C TRP A 112 -5.33 0.71 -7.86
N ILE A 113 -4.02 0.91 -7.65
CA ILE A 113 -3.32 0.57 -6.40
C ILE A 113 -2.76 1.87 -5.82
N GLY A 114 -3.41 2.40 -4.80
CA GLY A 114 -3.11 3.73 -4.24
C GLY A 114 -2.84 3.74 -2.75
N CYS A 115 -2.44 4.92 -2.26
CA CYS A 115 -2.30 5.14 -0.83
C CYS A 115 -3.66 5.17 -0.11
N ALA A 116 -3.71 4.70 1.14
CA ALA A 116 -4.86 4.81 2.02
C ALA A 116 -5.11 6.24 2.53
N ASP A 117 -4.29 7.23 2.17
CA ASP A 117 -4.44 8.63 2.53
C ASP A 117 -5.82 9.16 2.12
N SER A 118 -6.56 9.73 3.07
CA SER A 118 -7.94 10.16 2.88
C SER A 118 -8.12 11.30 1.87
N ARG A 119 -7.03 11.97 1.50
CA ARG A 119 -7.04 13.13 0.59
C ARG A 119 -6.96 12.75 -0.89
N ILE A 120 -6.75 11.46 -1.21
CA ILE A 120 -6.59 10.99 -2.60
C ILE A 120 -7.64 9.93 -2.96
N PRO A 121 -8.90 10.30 -3.12
CA PRO A 121 -9.92 9.39 -3.65
C PRO A 121 -9.72 9.21 -5.16
N ALA A 122 -9.35 7.99 -5.57
CA ALA A 122 -8.96 7.67 -6.96
C ALA A 122 -10.02 8.10 -7.98
N GLU A 123 -11.27 7.77 -7.72
CA GLU A 123 -12.39 8.05 -8.61
C GLU A 123 -12.59 9.55 -8.81
N GLN A 124 -12.45 10.35 -7.74
CA GLN A 124 -12.67 11.80 -7.82
C GLN A 124 -11.55 12.50 -8.59
N ILE A 125 -10.29 12.13 -8.33
CA ILE A 125 -9.15 12.80 -8.97
C ILE A 125 -8.99 12.43 -10.44
N CYS A 126 -9.52 11.26 -10.86
CA CYS A 126 -9.52 10.80 -12.25
C CYS A 126 -10.84 11.05 -12.98
N GLY A 127 -11.88 11.53 -12.28
CA GLY A 127 -13.19 11.72 -12.87
C GLY A 127 -13.89 10.41 -13.26
N LEU A 128 -13.61 9.32 -12.54
CA LEU A 128 -14.17 8.00 -12.83
C LEU A 128 -15.54 7.81 -12.17
N GLU A 129 -16.43 7.14 -12.87
CA GLU A 129 -17.74 6.73 -12.36
C GLU A 129 -17.65 5.32 -11.71
N PRO A 130 -18.63 4.97 -10.85
CA PRO A 130 -18.71 3.64 -10.26
C PRO A 130 -18.74 2.52 -11.32
N GLY A 131 -17.86 1.53 -11.17
CA GLY A 131 -17.72 0.40 -12.08
C GLY A 131 -16.55 0.50 -13.07
N GLU A 132 -15.92 1.66 -13.24
CA GLU A 132 -14.81 1.85 -14.19
C GLU A 132 -13.45 1.42 -13.64
N ALA A 133 -13.26 1.45 -12.32
CA ALA A 133 -12.01 1.05 -11.69
C ALA A 133 -12.22 0.01 -10.58
N PHE A 134 -11.33 -0.97 -10.52
CA PHE A 134 -11.16 -1.89 -9.39
C PHE A 134 -10.10 -1.32 -8.46
N ILE A 135 -10.43 -1.11 -7.17
CA ILE A 135 -9.63 -0.28 -6.28
C ILE A 135 -8.97 -1.11 -5.18
N HIS A 136 -7.65 -0.96 -5.02
CA HIS A 136 -6.88 -1.41 -3.86
C HIS A 136 -6.16 -0.23 -3.20
N ARG A 137 -6.20 -0.16 -1.86
CA ARG A 137 -5.56 0.91 -1.10
C ARG A 137 -4.89 0.38 0.15
N ASN A 138 -3.64 0.81 0.38
CA ASN A 138 -2.89 0.51 1.59
C ASN A 138 -1.94 1.67 1.94
N ILE A 139 -1.22 1.59 3.06
CA ILE A 139 -0.25 2.62 3.45
C ILE A 139 0.88 2.65 2.41
N ALA A 140 1.06 3.81 1.77
CA ALA A 140 2.09 4.10 0.77
C ALA A 140 2.01 3.25 -0.51
N ASN A 141 0.82 2.83 -0.94
CA ASN A 141 0.59 2.14 -2.23
C ASN A 141 1.54 0.95 -2.49
N LEU A 142 1.86 0.19 -1.46
CA LEU A 142 2.81 -0.92 -1.55
C LEU A 142 2.22 -2.15 -2.24
N VAL A 143 3.07 -2.82 -3.01
CA VAL A 143 2.82 -4.13 -3.61
C VAL A 143 3.91 -5.09 -3.13
N CYS A 144 3.67 -5.71 -1.98
CA CYS A 144 4.56 -6.72 -1.43
C CYS A 144 4.16 -8.08 -2.00
N ASN A 145 5.08 -8.77 -2.65
CA ASN A 145 4.76 -10.05 -3.31
C ASN A 145 4.37 -11.18 -2.34
N THR A 146 4.55 -10.98 -1.04
CA THR A 146 4.09 -11.88 0.04
C THR A 146 2.79 -11.43 0.69
N ASP A 147 2.26 -10.25 0.31
CA ASP A 147 0.96 -9.77 0.78
C ASP A 147 -0.16 -10.36 -0.08
N LEU A 148 -0.79 -11.41 0.43
CA LEU A 148 -1.90 -12.07 -0.25
C LEU A 148 -3.09 -11.14 -0.52
N ASN A 149 -3.25 -10.08 0.24
CA ASN A 149 -4.31 -9.10 0.00
C ASN A 149 -4.06 -8.33 -1.31
N ALA A 150 -2.88 -7.75 -1.49
CA ALA A 150 -2.53 -7.08 -2.75
C ALA A 150 -2.47 -8.07 -3.92
N MET A 151 -1.85 -9.24 -3.72
CA MET A 151 -1.73 -10.27 -4.76
C MET A 151 -3.09 -10.83 -5.19
N GLY A 152 -4.03 -11.04 -4.26
CA GLY A 152 -5.38 -11.49 -4.56
C GLY A 152 -6.17 -10.48 -5.40
N VAL A 153 -6.02 -9.19 -5.11
CA VAL A 153 -6.63 -8.11 -5.91
C VAL A 153 -6.06 -8.09 -7.33
N ILE A 154 -4.73 -8.19 -7.48
CA ILE A 154 -4.07 -8.22 -8.80
C ILE A 154 -4.53 -9.45 -9.59
N ASN A 155 -4.52 -10.64 -8.96
CA ASN A 155 -4.98 -11.87 -9.60
C ASN A 155 -6.43 -11.74 -10.11
N TYR A 156 -7.35 -11.27 -9.24
CA TYR A 156 -8.75 -11.12 -9.60
C TYR A 156 -8.95 -10.12 -10.74
N ALA A 157 -8.28 -8.95 -10.66
CA ALA A 157 -8.35 -7.91 -11.68
C ALA A 157 -7.85 -8.42 -13.05
N VAL A 158 -6.72 -9.14 -13.06
CA VAL A 158 -6.08 -9.59 -14.31
C VAL A 158 -6.77 -10.82 -14.88
N LYS A 159 -7.00 -11.88 -14.06
CA LYS A 159 -7.48 -13.17 -14.55
C LYS A 159 -8.99 -13.23 -14.70
N HIS A 160 -9.75 -12.54 -13.85
CA HIS A 160 -11.21 -12.65 -13.83
C HIS A 160 -11.91 -11.43 -14.42
N LEU A 161 -11.40 -10.21 -14.18
CA LEU A 161 -11.99 -8.98 -14.72
C LEU A 161 -11.36 -8.56 -16.05
N GLY A 162 -10.13 -8.98 -16.33
CA GLY A 162 -9.43 -8.69 -17.59
C GLY A 162 -9.13 -7.21 -17.78
N VAL A 163 -8.74 -6.51 -16.69
CA VAL A 163 -8.38 -5.08 -16.73
C VAL A 163 -7.29 -4.81 -17.76
N LYS A 164 -7.33 -3.63 -18.40
CA LYS A 164 -6.38 -3.25 -19.45
C LYS A 164 -5.19 -2.46 -18.88
N HIS A 165 -5.41 -1.78 -17.78
CA HIS A 165 -4.41 -0.93 -17.15
C HIS A 165 -4.32 -1.21 -15.66
N ILE A 166 -3.09 -1.29 -15.14
CA ILE A 166 -2.82 -1.29 -13.70
C ILE A 166 -2.07 -0.01 -13.37
N ILE A 167 -2.63 0.79 -12.48
CA ILE A 167 -2.08 2.08 -12.08
C ILE A 167 -1.59 1.95 -10.65
N VAL A 168 -0.29 2.12 -10.42
CA VAL A 168 0.28 2.31 -9.09
C VAL A 168 0.43 3.81 -8.86
N CYS A 169 -0.35 4.36 -7.93
CA CYS A 169 -0.38 5.79 -7.67
C CYS A 169 0.07 6.12 -6.25
N GLY A 170 1.23 6.79 -6.17
CA GLY A 170 1.72 7.46 -4.98
C GLY A 170 1.24 8.90 -4.90
N HIS A 171 1.71 9.61 -3.89
CA HIS A 171 1.46 11.06 -3.76
C HIS A 171 2.58 11.74 -3.00
N TYR A 172 2.90 12.97 -3.35
CA TYR A 172 3.80 13.79 -2.55
C TYR A 172 3.22 14.03 -1.14
N GLY A 173 4.06 14.29 -0.16
CA GLY A 173 3.62 14.44 1.22
C GLY A 173 3.01 13.17 1.86
N CYS A 174 3.41 11.97 1.41
CA CYS A 174 2.94 10.69 1.95
C CYS A 174 3.48 10.43 3.36
N GLY A 175 2.58 10.33 4.35
CA GLY A 175 2.96 10.06 5.73
C GLY A 175 3.69 8.72 5.93
N GLY A 176 3.34 7.69 5.16
CA GLY A 176 3.99 6.38 5.21
C GLY A 176 5.44 6.43 4.71
N VAL A 177 5.71 7.15 3.60
CA VAL A 177 7.07 7.33 3.09
C VAL A 177 7.91 8.17 4.06
N LYS A 178 7.35 9.26 4.61
CA LYS A 178 8.02 10.06 5.64
C LYS A 178 8.37 9.23 6.88
N ALA A 179 7.44 8.41 7.35
CA ALA A 179 7.65 7.52 8.48
C ALA A 179 8.77 6.50 8.23
N ALA A 180 8.93 6.01 7.00
CA ALA A 180 10.02 5.10 6.64
C ALA A 180 11.40 5.75 6.76
N MET A 181 11.52 7.06 6.51
CA MET A 181 12.76 7.84 6.63
C MET A 181 13.04 8.30 8.06
N THR A 182 12.14 8.07 9.01
CA THR A 182 12.28 8.53 10.39
C THR A 182 12.94 7.44 11.26
N PRO A 183 13.94 7.76 12.09
CA PRO A 183 14.63 6.78 12.94
C PRO A 183 13.85 6.48 14.23
N GLN A 184 12.52 6.34 14.13
CA GLN A 184 11.62 6.05 15.25
C GLN A 184 11.09 4.63 15.18
N ASP A 185 10.84 4.04 16.34
CA ASP A 185 10.08 2.80 16.44
C ASP A 185 8.58 3.11 16.27
N LEU A 186 7.98 2.57 15.22
CA LEU A 186 6.57 2.72 14.87
C LEU A 186 5.76 1.44 15.13
N GLY A 187 6.28 0.55 15.96
CA GLY A 187 5.61 -0.67 16.39
C GLY A 187 5.19 -1.54 15.21
N LEU A 188 3.89 -1.86 15.13
CA LEU A 188 3.32 -2.72 14.09
C LEU A 188 3.61 -2.25 12.65
N LEU A 189 3.87 -0.96 12.44
CA LEU A 189 4.17 -0.43 11.10
C LEU A 189 5.59 -0.73 10.62
N ASN A 190 6.53 -1.03 11.52
CA ASN A 190 7.94 -1.24 11.14
C ASN A 190 8.15 -2.32 10.06
N PRO A 191 7.55 -3.53 10.13
CA PRO A 191 7.69 -4.53 9.07
C PRO A 191 7.12 -4.07 7.73
N TRP A 192 6.03 -3.29 7.74
CA TRP A 192 5.41 -2.73 6.55
C TRP A 192 6.31 -1.66 5.91
N LEU A 193 6.79 -0.70 6.70
CA LEU A 193 7.66 0.38 6.25
C LEU A 193 9.05 -0.10 5.81
N ARG A 194 9.46 -1.32 6.19
CA ARG A 194 10.70 -1.92 5.71
C ARG A 194 10.75 -2.01 4.20
N ASN A 195 9.63 -2.26 3.54
CA ASN A 195 9.57 -2.30 2.08
C ASN A 195 10.01 -0.96 1.45
N ILE A 196 9.65 0.17 2.07
CA ILE A 196 10.07 1.51 1.59
C ILE A 196 11.55 1.75 1.93
N ARG A 197 12.02 1.31 3.11
CA ARG A 197 13.44 1.39 3.49
C ARG A 197 14.32 0.56 2.55
N ASP A 198 13.82 -0.57 2.05
CA ASP A 198 14.53 -1.36 1.04
C ASP A 198 14.57 -0.63 -0.32
N VAL A 199 13.54 0.13 -0.69
CA VAL A 199 13.59 1.03 -1.86
C VAL A 199 14.67 2.10 -1.65
N TYR A 200 14.73 2.75 -0.49
CA TYR A 200 15.79 3.72 -0.16
C TYR A 200 17.17 3.10 -0.35
N ARG A 201 17.40 1.91 0.23
CA ARG A 201 18.67 1.18 0.13
C ARG A 201 19.05 0.81 -1.32
N LEU A 202 18.07 0.48 -2.17
CA LEU A 202 18.31 0.19 -3.59
C LEU A 202 18.77 1.42 -4.36
N HIS A 203 18.31 2.60 -3.95
CA HIS A 203 18.56 3.89 -4.59
C HIS A 203 19.39 4.84 -3.72
N GLU A 204 20.12 4.32 -2.73
CA GLU A 204 20.84 5.08 -1.71
C GLU A 204 21.76 6.15 -2.31
N LYS A 205 22.54 5.81 -3.33
CA LYS A 205 23.48 6.75 -3.97
C LYS A 205 22.77 7.94 -4.62
N GLU A 206 21.60 7.71 -5.23
CA GLU A 206 20.80 8.75 -5.85
C GLU A 206 20.16 9.63 -4.79
N LEU A 207 19.57 9.03 -3.78
CA LEU A 207 18.86 9.74 -2.71
C LEU A 207 19.81 10.55 -1.83
N ASP A 208 20.96 10.00 -1.47
CA ASP A 208 21.96 10.68 -0.63
C ASP A 208 22.65 11.85 -1.36
N ALA A 209 22.67 11.86 -2.70
CA ALA A 209 23.15 12.97 -3.49
C ALA A 209 22.20 14.19 -3.49
N ILE A 210 20.96 14.03 -3.04
CA ILE A 210 20.00 15.13 -2.94
C ILE A 210 20.14 15.77 -1.56
N GLU A 211 20.69 16.99 -1.51
CA GLU A 211 20.94 17.72 -0.26
C GLU A 211 19.64 18.19 0.42
N ASP A 212 18.69 18.67 -0.39
CA ASP A 212 17.39 19.13 0.11
C ASP A 212 16.53 17.94 0.59
N GLU A 213 16.15 17.95 1.87
CA GLU A 213 15.40 16.86 2.49
C GLU A 213 14.02 16.68 1.87
N SER A 214 13.35 17.77 1.49
CA SER A 214 12.02 17.72 0.87
C SER A 214 12.09 17.10 -0.52
N ALA A 215 13.06 17.52 -1.33
CA ALA A 215 13.30 16.96 -2.66
C ALA A 215 13.69 15.49 -2.59
N ARG A 216 14.52 15.09 -1.63
CA ARG A 216 14.90 13.69 -1.38
C ARG A 216 13.68 12.85 -1.00
N TYR A 217 12.82 13.39 -0.16
CA TYR A 217 11.57 12.76 0.23
C TYR A 217 10.63 12.56 -0.96
N ASP A 218 10.43 13.58 -1.79
CA ASP A 218 9.60 13.50 -2.99
C ASP A 218 10.18 12.51 -3.99
N ARG A 219 11.51 12.47 -4.11
CA ARG A 219 12.17 11.48 -4.95
C ARG A 219 11.97 10.06 -4.45
N LEU A 220 11.99 9.83 -3.14
CA LEU A 220 11.68 8.51 -2.57
C LEU A 220 10.23 8.10 -2.83
N VAL A 221 9.28 9.04 -2.82
CA VAL A 221 7.88 8.77 -3.23
C VAL A 221 7.85 8.24 -4.66
N GLU A 222 8.54 8.89 -5.60
CA GLU A 222 8.60 8.48 -7.01
C GLU A 222 9.25 7.10 -7.17
N LEU A 223 10.41 6.88 -6.53
CA LEU A 223 11.12 5.60 -6.59
C LEU A 223 10.32 4.46 -5.96
N ASN A 224 9.58 4.75 -4.88
CA ASN A 224 8.65 3.77 -4.31
C ASN A 224 7.59 3.35 -5.34
N VAL A 225 6.98 4.29 -6.05
CA VAL A 225 6.02 3.95 -7.12
C VAL A 225 6.68 3.09 -8.21
N VAL A 226 7.88 3.46 -8.67
CA VAL A 226 8.63 2.69 -9.68
C VAL A 226 8.86 1.24 -9.23
N GLU A 227 9.33 1.04 -8.00
CA GLU A 227 9.57 -0.30 -7.46
C GLU A 227 8.28 -1.10 -7.25
N GLN A 228 7.17 -0.44 -6.86
CA GLN A 228 5.89 -1.14 -6.78
C GLN A 228 5.35 -1.51 -8.17
N CYS A 229 5.53 -0.68 -9.21
CA CYS A 229 5.24 -1.09 -10.58
C CYS A 229 6.05 -2.31 -10.99
N ARG A 230 7.35 -2.35 -10.66
CA ARG A 230 8.21 -3.51 -10.90
C ARG A 230 7.69 -4.76 -10.16
N ASN A 231 7.18 -4.59 -8.94
CA ASN A 231 6.59 -5.68 -8.16
C ASN A 231 5.29 -6.21 -8.78
N VAL A 232 4.47 -5.38 -9.40
CA VAL A 232 3.30 -5.78 -10.17
C VAL A 232 3.72 -6.57 -11.42
N ILE A 233 4.66 -6.03 -12.20
CA ILE A 233 5.13 -6.64 -13.45
C ILE A 233 5.78 -8.01 -13.22
N LYS A 234 6.44 -8.22 -12.07
CA LYS A 234 7.01 -9.51 -11.67
C LYS A 234 5.97 -10.62 -11.48
N SER A 235 4.71 -10.29 -11.20
CA SER A 235 3.70 -11.29 -10.88
C SER A 235 3.42 -12.22 -12.05
N ALA A 236 3.14 -13.50 -11.77
CA ALA A 236 2.82 -14.48 -12.79
C ALA A 236 1.58 -14.07 -13.60
N ASP A 237 0.58 -13.53 -12.92
CA ASP A 237 -0.67 -13.13 -13.55
C ASP A 237 -0.46 -12.07 -14.64
N VAL A 238 0.37 -11.06 -14.36
CA VAL A 238 0.69 -9.99 -15.31
C VAL A 238 1.55 -10.52 -16.46
N GLN A 239 2.60 -11.30 -16.17
CA GLN A 239 3.46 -11.86 -17.20
C GLN A 239 2.68 -12.77 -18.17
N GLN A 240 1.86 -13.67 -17.63
CA GLN A 240 1.05 -14.60 -18.43
C GLN A 240 0.00 -13.85 -19.27
N SER A 241 -0.75 -12.93 -18.65
CA SER A 241 -1.75 -12.15 -19.36
C SER A 241 -1.14 -11.29 -20.47
N TRP A 242 0.00 -10.65 -20.23
CA TRP A 242 0.72 -9.91 -21.26
C TRP A 242 1.19 -10.81 -22.41
N HIS A 243 1.69 -12.00 -22.11
CA HIS A 243 2.11 -12.93 -23.14
C HIS A 243 0.95 -13.33 -24.06
N GLU A 244 -0.21 -13.62 -23.45
CA GLU A 244 -1.39 -14.12 -24.16
C GLU A 244 -2.17 -13.01 -24.86
N ASN A 245 -2.36 -11.88 -24.18
CA ASN A 245 -3.36 -10.88 -24.55
C ASN A 245 -2.78 -9.50 -24.88
N LYS A 246 -1.48 -9.23 -24.57
CA LYS A 246 -0.85 -7.92 -24.69
C LYS A 246 -1.43 -6.86 -23.74
N TYR A 247 -2.04 -7.29 -22.66
CA TYR A 247 -2.48 -6.46 -21.52
C TYR A 247 -2.41 -7.26 -20.22
N PRO A 248 -2.44 -6.64 -19.03
CA PRO A 248 -2.48 -5.20 -18.75
C PRO A 248 -1.12 -4.53 -18.98
N ILE A 249 -1.16 -3.21 -19.18
CA ILE A 249 0.02 -2.32 -19.07
C ILE A 249 0.05 -1.73 -17.66
N VAL A 250 1.24 -1.61 -17.06
CA VAL A 250 1.42 -1.05 -15.72
C VAL A 250 1.94 0.38 -15.82
N HIS A 251 1.29 1.30 -15.10
CA HIS A 251 1.61 2.72 -15.05
C HIS A 251 2.01 3.12 -13.63
N GLY A 252 2.99 4.02 -13.51
CA GLY A 252 3.39 4.62 -12.23
C GLY A 252 3.07 6.11 -12.23
N TRP A 253 2.20 6.54 -11.31
CA TRP A 253 1.79 7.93 -11.20
C TRP A 253 2.04 8.49 -9.80
N VAL A 254 2.22 9.80 -9.70
CA VAL A 254 2.30 10.52 -8.42
C VAL A 254 1.35 11.70 -8.45
N PHE A 255 0.51 11.81 -7.43
CA PHE A 255 -0.41 12.93 -7.27
C PHE A 255 0.24 14.07 -6.49
N GLY A 256 0.12 15.31 -7.00
CA GLY A 256 0.55 16.53 -6.35
C GLY A 256 -0.59 17.20 -5.59
N PHE A 257 -0.37 17.55 -4.31
CA PHE A 257 -1.36 18.32 -3.54
C PHE A 257 -1.32 19.82 -3.83
N GLU A 258 -0.23 20.31 -4.41
CA GLU A 258 -0.08 21.74 -4.67
C GLU A 258 -0.88 22.20 -5.88
N ASP A 259 -0.96 21.36 -6.90
CA ASP A 259 -1.64 21.65 -8.16
C ASP A 259 -2.83 20.74 -8.48
N GLY A 260 -2.99 19.64 -7.74
CA GLY A 260 -4.04 18.64 -7.96
C GLY A 260 -3.83 17.77 -9.19
N LEU A 261 -2.61 17.73 -9.73
CA LEU A 261 -2.30 17.01 -10.97
C LEU A 261 -1.65 15.66 -10.72
N LEU A 262 -1.83 14.76 -11.68
CA LEU A 262 -1.14 13.48 -11.75
C LEU A 262 0.13 13.63 -12.62
N LYS A 263 1.27 13.27 -12.06
CA LYS A 263 2.55 13.14 -12.76
C LYS A 263 2.74 11.69 -13.20
N ASP A 264 2.87 11.46 -14.49
CA ASP A 264 3.22 10.15 -15.05
C ASP A 264 4.75 9.95 -15.03
N LEU A 265 5.20 8.89 -14.34
CA LEU A 265 6.62 8.55 -14.21
C LEU A 265 7.18 7.81 -15.44
N LYS A 266 6.37 7.59 -16.47
CA LYS A 266 6.77 6.99 -17.74
C LYS A 266 7.44 5.62 -17.60
N ILE A 267 6.77 4.71 -16.89
CA ILE A 267 7.24 3.33 -16.74
C ILE A 267 7.33 2.67 -18.13
N ASP A 268 8.55 2.32 -18.54
CA ASP A 268 8.76 1.50 -19.73
C ASP A 268 8.47 0.03 -19.39
N PHE A 269 7.20 -0.34 -19.52
CA PHE A 269 6.70 -1.66 -19.14
C PHE A 269 7.47 -2.80 -19.85
N GLU A 270 7.72 -2.67 -21.15
CA GLU A 270 8.36 -3.74 -21.94
C GLU A 270 9.81 -3.93 -21.54
N SER A 271 10.55 -2.83 -21.33
CA SER A 271 11.94 -2.86 -20.86
C SER A 271 12.02 -3.50 -19.45
N VAL A 272 11.17 -3.07 -18.53
CA VAL A 272 11.12 -3.63 -17.16
C VAL A 272 10.77 -5.12 -17.19
N LEU A 273 9.81 -5.52 -18.01
CA LEU A 273 9.43 -6.93 -18.17
C LEU A 273 10.59 -7.75 -18.74
N ALA A 274 11.27 -7.26 -19.78
CA ALA A 274 12.40 -7.94 -20.39
C ALA A 274 13.55 -8.14 -19.37
N ASP A 275 13.84 -7.13 -18.53
CA ASP A 275 14.85 -7.25 -17.48
C ASP A 275 14.47 -8.28 -16.40
N ILE A 276 13.21 -8.33 -16.01
CA ILE A 276 12.69 -9.33 -15.07
C ILE A 276 12.85 -10.74 -15.67
N GLN A 277 12.48 -10.91 -16.93
CA GLN A 277 12.50 -12.22 -17.60
C GLN A 277 13.90 -12.77 -17.83
N LYS A 278 14.95 -11.96 -17.76
CA LYS A 278 16.36 -12.44 -17.73
C LYS A 278 16.67 -13.27 -16.48
N ILE A 279 16.00 -12.98 -15.36
CA ILE A 279 16.20 -13.67 -14.06
C ILE A 279 15.18 -14.81 -13.92
N TYR A 280 13.91 -14.53 -14.19
CA TYR A 280 12.84 -15.53 -14.17
C TYR A 280 11.69 -15.13 -15.10
N ASN A 281 11.22 -16.12 -15.83
CA ASN A 281 10.11 -16.00 -16.75
C ASN A 281 8.99 -16.94 -16.28
N LEU A 282 7.84 -16.36 -15.90
CA LEU A 282 6.70 -17.06 -15.34
C LEU A 282 5.61 -17.33 -16.40
N VAL A 283 5.97 -17.18 -17.67
CA VAL A 283 5.10 -17.56 -18.79
C VAL A 283 5.21 -19.06 -19.01
N ASP A 284 4.07 -19.77 -18.99
CA ASP A 284 4.03 -21.19 -19.28
C ASP A 284 4.53 -21.42 -20.72
N LYS A 285 5.67 -22.06 -20.86
CA LYS A 285 6.08 -22.59 -22.15
C LYS A 285 5.11 -23.72 -22.47
N LYS A 286 4.12 -23.47 -23.33
CA LYS A 286 3.30 -24.54 -23.88
C LYS A 286 4.27 -25.64 -24.38
N LYS A 287 4.21 -26.80 -23.72
CA LYS A 287 4.93 -28.00 -24.14
C LYS A 287 4.47 -28.46 -25.52
#